data_77c9a9f87ed60b1a9a833b364bcfcfbd
#
_entry.id   77c9a9f87ed60b1a9a833b364bcfcfbd
#
_cell.length_a   1.000
_cell.length_b   1.000
_cell.length_c   1.000
_cell.angle_alpha   90.00
_cell.angle_beta   90.00
_cell.angle_gamma   90.00
#
_symmetry.space_group_name_H-M   'P 1'
#
loop_
_entity.id
_entity.type
_entity.pdbx_description
1 polymer ?
#
loop_
_entity_poly.entity_id
_entity_poly.type
_entity_poly.pdbx_seq_one_letter_code
_entity_poly.pdbx_strand_id
1 'polypeptide(L)'
;MNTAITFSNESPKVFFKDGRLVTTSQAVADYFDKQHKHVLAKIDTLDCSPEFTSANFSADVQTVEIGNGAERESRCYLITKDGFMFLVMGFTGKKAARLKEAYIEKFNAMEEELHK
;
A
#
# COMPACT_ATOMS: atom_id res chain seq x y z
N MET A 1 -22.79 -3.99 -4.70
CA MET A 1 -22.27 -4.10 -4.16
C MET A 1 -21.12 -3.90 -4.14
N ASN A 2 -20.62 -3.70 -3.85
CA ASN A 2 -19.59 -3.34 -3.71
C ASN A 2 -18.55 -4.16 -3.51
N THR A 3 -18.26 -4.63 -3.93
CA THR A 3 -17.45 -5.56 -3.92
C THR A 3 -16.07 -5.26 -3.85
N ALA A 4 -15.70 -4.27 -4.36
CA ALA A 4 -14.39 -3.86 -4.34
C ALA A 4 -13.89 -3.85 -2.99
N ILE A 5 -14.79 -3.74 -2.14
CA ILE A 5 -14.43 -3.56 -0.90
C ILE A 5 -13.85 -4.68 -0.27
N THR A 6 -13.93 -5.76 -0.78
CA THR A 6 -13.46 -6.87 -0.10
C THR A 6 -12.00 -7.02 -0.11
N PHE A 7 -11.30 -5.92 -0.14
CA PHE A 7 -9.90 -6.00 0.09
C PHE A 7 -9.55 -6.17 1.55
N SER A 8 -10.50 -6.00 2.42
CA SER A 8 -10.23 -5.85 3.84
C SER A 8 -9.35 -6.93 4.45
N ASN A 9 -9.44 -8.16 4.00
CA ASN A 9 -8.65 -9.23 4.59
C ASN A 9 -7.38 -9.53 3.83
N GLU A 10 -7.23 -8.92 2.67
CA GLU A 10 -6.12 -9.27 1.78
C GLU A 10 -5.27 -8.08 1.45
N SER A 11 -5.52 -6.94 2.04
CA SER A 11 -4.75 -5.76 1.75
C SER A 11 -4.74 -4.82 2.94
N PRO A 12 -3.78 -3.90 2.99
CA PRO A 12 -3.77 -2.86 3.99
C PRO A 12 -4.98 -1.95 3.84
N LYS A 13 -5.21 -1.12 4.82
CA LYS A 13 -6.30 -0.16 4.77
C LYS A 13 -6.08 0.81 3.62
N VAL A 14 -7.16 1.15 2.93
CA VAL A 14 -7.10 2.08 1.81
C VAL A 14 -8.12 3.18 2.01
N PHE A 15 -7.90 4.29 1.36
CA PHE A 15 -8.84 5.41 1.39
C PHE A 15 -8.67 6.21 0.10
N PHE A 16 -9.63 7.11 -0.15
CA PHE A 16 -9.56 7.94 -1.34
C PHE A 16 -8.87 9.25 -1.02
N LYS A 17 -8.01 9.69 -1.90
CA LYS A 17 -7.41 11.01 -1.82
C LYS A 17 -7.26 11.52 -3.24
N ASP A 18 -7.83 12.71 -3.48
CA ASP A 18 -7.76 13.34 -4.81
C ASP A 18 -8.28 12.42 -5.91
N GLY A 19 -9.34 11.68 -5.59
CA GLY A 19 -9.98 10.81 -6.57
C GLY A 19 -9.27 9.49 -6.81
N ARG A 20 -8.22 9.19 -6.06
CA ARG A 20 -7.47 7.95 -6.23
C ARG A 20 -7.49 7.14 -4.95
N LEU A 21 -7.47 5.84 -5.13
CA LEU A 21 -7.40 4.94 -3.98
C LEU A 21 -5.94 4.83 -3.55
N VAL A 22 -5.67 5.11 -2.29
CA VAL A 22 -4.30 5.08 -1.77
C VAL A 22 -4.26 4.37 -0.43
N THR A 23 -3.05 3.97 -0.04
CA THR A 23 -2.78 3.46 1.30
C THR A 23 -1.58 4.22 1.85
N THR A 24 -1.16 3.91 3.06
CA THR A 24 0.00 4.57 3.66
C THR A 24 1.09 3.54 3.93
N SER A 25 2.31 4.03 4.04
CA SER A 25 3.44 3.15 4.38
C SER A 25 3.24 2.51 5.76
N GLN A 26 2.59 3.23 6.68
CA GLN A 26 2.30 2.67 8.00
C GLN A 26 1.29 1.51 7.89
N ALA A 27 0.25 1.69 7.08
CA ALA A 27 -0.75 0.64 6.90
C ALA A 27 -0.13 -0.61 6.26
N VAL A 28 0.81 -0.41 5.34
CA VAL A 28 1.53 -1.53 4.74
C VAL A 28 2.36 -2.26 5.79
N ALA A 29 3.07 -1.50 6.63
CA ALA A 29 3.87 -2.10 7.68
C ALA A 29 3.01 -2.90 8.64
N ASP A 30 1.88 -2.35 9.04
CA ASP A 30 0.98 -3.02 9.97
C ASP A 30 0.42 -4.30 9.36
N TYR A 31 0.05 -4.24 8.10
CA TYR A 31 -0.54 -5.40 7.44
C TYR A 31 0.45 -6.55 7.32
N PHE A 32 1.72 -6.26 7.02
CA PHE A 32 2.72 -7.29 6.82
C PHE A 32 3.56 -7.57 8.06
N ASP A 33 3.19 -6.98 9.20
CA ASP A 33 3.92 -7.17 10.46
C ASP A 33 5.40 -6.77 10.33
N LYS A 34 5.63 -5.67 9.65
CA LYS A 34 6.97 -5.13 9.48
C LYS A 34 7.09 -3.83 10.24
N GLN A 35 8.32 -3.45 10.58
CA GLN A 35 8.53 -2.16 11.20
C GLN A 35 8.41 -1.07 10.13
N HIS A 36 7.76 0.03 10.49
CA HIS A 36 7.53 1.11 9.55
C HIS A 36 8.83 1.63 8.95
N LYS A 37 9.88 1.70 9.77
CA LYS A 37 11.18 2.19 9.27
C LYS A 37 11.73 1.30 8.18
N HIS A 38 11.45 0.01 8.23
CA HIS A 38 11.91 -0.91 7.20
C HIS A 38 11.13 -0.72 5.92
N VAL A 39 9.83 -0.45 6.02
CA VAL A 39 9.02 -0.17 4.84
C VAL A 39 9.46 1.14 4.20
N LEU A 40 9.73 2.16 5.01
CA LEU A 40 10.21 3.43 4.48
C LEU A 40 11.55 3.25 3.74
N ALA A 41 12.46 2.49 4.34
CA ALA A 41 13.75 2.25 3.70
C ALA A 41 13.58 1.49 2.39
N LYS A 42 12.64 0.56 2.35
CA LYS A 42 12.38 -0.18 1.11
C LYS A 42 11.87 0.74 0.02
N ILE A 43 10.93 1.62 0.37
CA ILE A 43 10.41 2.57 -0.60
C ILE A 43 11.52 3.50 -1.09
N ASP A 44 12.37 3.96 -0.18
CA ASP A 44 13.45 4.88 -0.54
C ASP A 44 14.45 4.25 -1.50
N THR A 45 14.54 2.93 -1.50
CA THR A 45 15.53 2.22 -2.32
C THR A 45 14.91 1.40 -3.44
N LEU A 46 13.62 1.62 -3.74
CA LEU A 46 12.99 0.92 -4.84
C LEU A 46 13.66 1.29 -6.16
N ASP A 47 13.80 0.28 -6.99
CA ASP A 47 14.53 0.42 -8.24
C ASP A 47 13.58 0.73 -9.39
N CYS A 48 12.72 1.70 -9.19
CA CYS A 48 11.80 2.11 -10.24
C CYS A 48 12.20 3.48 -10.77
N SER A 49 11.65 3.84 -11.91
CA SER A 49 12.01 5.11 -12.53
C SER A 49 11.57 6.29 -11.66
N PRO A 50 12.24 7.43 -11.78
CA PRO A 50 11.81 8.62 -11.04
C PRO A 50 10.37 9.03 -11.36
N GLU A 51 9.94 8.83 -12.59
CA GLU A 51 8.56 9.16 -12.98
C GLU A 51 7.56 8.26 -12.25
N PHE A 52 7.85 6.97 -12.18
CA PHE A 52 6.98 6.04 -11.46
C PHE A 52 6.95 6.38 -9.98
N THR A 53 8.10 6.69 -9.41
CA THR A 53 8.19 7.04 -8.00
C THR A 53 7.36 8.28 -7.69
N SER A 54 7.52 9.32 -8.49
CA SER A 54 6.77 10.56 -8.28
C SER A 54 5.27 10.36 -8.39
N ALA A 55 4.86 9.53 -9.33
CA ALA A 55 3.43 9.33 -9.57
C ALA A 55 2.75 8.47 -8.51
N ASN A 56 3.51 7.60 -7.85
CA ASN A 56 2.91 6.56 -7.02
C ASN A 56 3.28 6.58 -5.55
N PHE A 57 4.26 7.37 -5.17
CA PHE A 57 4.68 7.48 -3.77
C PHE A 57 4.81 8.96 -3.42
N SER A 58 3.94 9.43 -2.54
CA SER A 58 3.97 10.84 -2.13
C SER A 58 4.37 10.95 -0.68
N ALA A 59 5.35 11.78 -0.40
CA ALA A 59 5.77 12.01 0.98
C ALA A 59 4.67 12.73 1.75
N ASP A 60 4.46 12.33 2.97
CA ASP A 60 3.45 12.91 3.84
C ASP A 60 3.92 12.75 5.28
N VAL A 61 3.14 13.28 6.21
CA VAL A 61 3.43 13.12 7.62
C VAL A 61 2.19 12.57 8.30
N GLN A 62 2.41 11.82 9.37
CA GLN A 62 1.34 11.29 10.19
C GLN A 62 1.60 11.66 11.63
N THR A 63 0.55 11.74 12.41
CA THR A 63 0.65 12.01 13.83
C THR A 63 0.68 10.69 14.57
N VAL A 64 1.66 10.55 15.46
CA VAL A 64 1.85 9.31 16.20
C VAL A 64 1.82 9.64 17.68
N GLU A 65 1.06 8.87 18.45
CA GLU A 65 1.04 9.02 19.90
C GLU A 65 2.28 8.38 20.49
N ILE A 66 2.94 9.11 21.38
CA ILE A 66 4.15 8.62 22.02
C ILE A 66 4.01 8.46 23.52
N GLY A 67 2.78 8.52 24.03
CA GLY A 67 2.52 8.27 25.44
C GLY A 67 2.07 9.53 26.16
N ASN A 68 1.36 9.37 27.25
CA ASN A 68 0.90 10.46 28.10
C ASN A 68 0.15 11.55 27.34
N GLY A 69 -0.54 11.18 26.28
CA GLY A 69 -1.27 12.15 25.49
C GLY A 69 -0.41 13.00 24.59
N ALA A 70 0.89 12.77 24.58
CA ALA A 70 1.78 13.52 23.70
C ALA A 70 1.77 12.92 22.30
N GLU A 71 2.03 13.75 21.31
CA GLU A 71 2.04 13.33 19.92
C GLU A 71 3.27 13.89 19.23
N ARG A 72 3.68 13.24 18.17
CA ARG A 72 4.73 13.80 17.32
C ARG A 72 4.40 13.45 15.88
N GLU A 73 5.00 14.20 14.96
CA GLU A 73 4.83 13.93 13.54
C GLU A 73 5.91 12.97 13.09
N SER A 74 5.53 12.09 12.18
CA SER A 74 6.44 11.11 11.64
C SER A 74 6.21 11.06 10.14
N ARG A 75 7.29 10.88 9.38
CA ARG A 75 7.11 10.83 7.93
C ARG A 75 6.47 9.51 7.52
N CYS A 76 5.75 9.57 6.42
CA CYS A 76 5.17 8.39 5.82
C CYS A 76 5.03 8.65 4.33
N TYR A 77 4.58 7.64 3.59
CA TYR A 77 4.26 7.79 2.18
C TYR A 77 2.81 7.47 1.96
N LEU A 78 2.19 8.23 1.06
CA LEU A 78 0.92 7.85 0.47
C LEU A 78 1.26 7.05 -0.78
N ILE A 79 0.65 5.91 -0.93
CA ILE A 79 1.02 4.94 -1.95
C ILE A 79 -0.21 4.58 -2.77
N THR A 80 -0.12 4.74 -4.09
CA THR A 80 -1.22 4.37 -4.96
C THR A 80 -1.28 2.85 -5.10
N LYS A 81 -2.34 2.37 -5.74
CA LYS A 81 -2.47 0.95 -6.01
C LYS A 81 -1.26 0.42 -6.78
N ASP A 82 -0.83 1.13 -7.80
CA ASP A 82 0.31 0.69 -8.61
C ASP A 82 1.60 0.69 -7.81
N GLY A 83 1.80 1.72 -6.98
CA GLY A 83 2.97 1.77 -6.12
C GLY A 83 2.98 0.64 -5.11
N PHE A 84 1.80 0.33 -4.57
CA PHE A 84 1.67 -0.76 -3.62
C PHE A 84 2.04 -2.09 -4.28
N MET A 85 1.56 -2.34 -5.49
CA MET A 85 1.90 -3.56 -6.18
C MET A 85 3.40 -3.68 -6.43
N PHE A 86 4.02 -2.58 -6.85
CA PHE A 86 5.45 -2.58 -7.08
C PHE A 86 6.21 -2.91 -5.80
N LEU A 87 5.79 -2.30 -4.70
CA LEU A 87 6.43 -2.51 -3.40
C LEU A 87 6.29 -3.95 -2.95
N VAL A 88 5.08 -4.51 -3.08
CA VAL A 88 4.79 -5.86 -2.60
C VAL A 88 5.51 -6.92 -3.40
N MET A 89 5.81 -6.65 -4.66
CA MET A 89 6.55 -7.60 -5.45
C MET A 89 7.91 -7.93 -4.84
N GLY A 90 8.46 -7.03 -4.06
CA GLY A 90 9.70 -7.26 -3.38
C GLY A 90 9.56 -7.92 -2.01
N PHE A 91 8.34 -8.15 -1.58
CA PHE A 91 8.11 -8.80 -0.29
C PHE A 91 8.03 -10.32 -0.49
N THR A 92 8.40 -11.04 0.55
CA THR A 92 8.34 -12.50 0.53
C THR A 92 7.46 -12.97 1.69
N GLY A 93 7.20 -14.27 1.73
CA GLY A 93 6.43 -14.85 2.81
C GLY A 93 5.02 -15.19 2.36
N LYS A 94 4.32 -15.93 3.21
CA LYS A 94 3.00 -16.44 2.86
C LYS A 94 1.96 -15.35 2.69
N LYS A 95 2.04 -14.33 3.52
CA LYS A 95 1.07 -13.25 3.46
C LYS A 95 1.21 -12.47 2.16
N ALA A 96 2.46 -12.20 1.75
CA ALA A 96 2.71 -11.52 0.50
C ALA A 96 2.27 -12.39 -0.68
N ALA A 97 2.52 -13.68 -0.60
CA ALA A 97 2.10 -14.60 -1.67
C ALA A 97 0.59 -14.61 -1.84
N ARG A 98 -0.14 -14.67 -0.73
CA ARG A 98 -1.60 -14.66 -0.79
C ARG A 98 -2.12 -13.37 -1.42
N LEU A 99 -1.50 -12.25 -1.06
CA LEU A 99 -1.92 -10.98 -1.61
C LEU A 99 -1.66 -10.92 -3.12
N LYS A 100 -0.52 -11.43 -3.56
CA LYS A 100 -0.20 -11.44 -4.99
C LYS A 100 -1.20 -12.29 -5.75
N GLU A 101 -1.58 -13.43 -5.20
CA GLU A 101 -2.59 -14.27 -5.84
C GLU A 101 -3.94 -13.59 -5.90
N ALA A 102 -4.31 -12.90 -4.82
CA ALA A 102 -5.58 -12.20 -4.79
C ALA A 102 -5.63 -11.09 -5.83
N TYR A 103 -4.53 -10.38 -6.02
CA TYR A 103 -4.46 -9.34 -7.04
C TYR A 103 -4.59 -9.91 -8.44
N ILE A 104 -3.94 -11.04 -8.69
CA ILE A 104 -4.02 -11.69 -9.99
C ILE A 104 -5.47 -12.09 -10.27
N GLU A 105 -6.13 -12.67 -9.30
CA GLU A 105 -7.51 -13.08 -9.48
C GLU A 105 -8.43 -11.91 -9.74
N LYS A 106 -8.23 -10.82 -9.00
CA LYS A 106 -9.06 -9.64 -9.19
C LYS A 106 -8.81 -8.99 -10.54
N PHE A 107 -7.57 -8.96 -10.96
CA PHE A 107 -7.22 -8.38 -12.25
C PHE A 107 -7.88 -9.20 -13.36
N ASN A 108 -7.81 -10.52 -13.27
CA ASN A 108 -8.43 -11.39 -14.26
C ASN A 108 -9.94 -11.22 -14.28
N ALA A 109 -10.56 -11.08 -13.12
CA ALA A 109 -12.00 -10.87 -13.07
C ALA A 109 -12.40 -9.55 -13.72
N MET A 110 -11.60 -8.50 -13.49
CA MET A 110 -11.87 -7.21 -14.10
C MET A 110 -11.68 -7.25 -15.61
N GLU A 111 -10.65 -7.97 -16.05
CA GLU A 111 -10.41 -8.12 -17.47
C GLU A 111 -11.57 -8.85 -18.13
N GLU A 112 -12.06 -9.89 -17.49
CA GLU A 112 -13.19 -10.63 -18.00
C GLU A 112 -14.42 -9.74 -18.10
N GLU A 113 -14.61 -8.89 -17.11
CA GLU A 113 -15.74 -7.97 -17.09
C GLU A 113 -15.67 -6.99 -18.27
N LEU A 114 -14.49 -6.54 -18.59
CA LEU A 114 -14.31 -5.61 -19.70
C LEU A 114 -14.55 -6.23 -21.06
N HIS A 115 -14.46 -7.55 -21.15
CA HIS A 115 -14.64 -8.24 -22.42
C HIS A 115 -16.00 -8.86 -22.59
N LYS A 116 -16.92 -8.53 -21.72
CA LYS A 116 -18.27 -9.06 -21.87
C LYS A 116 -19.03 -8.42 -23.00
#